data_dba62681938778732252962ee954d89b
#
_entry.id   dba62681938778732252962ee954d89b
#
_cell.length_a   1.000
_cell.length_b   1.000
_cell.length_c   1.000
_cell.angle_alpha   90.00
_cell.angle_beta   90.00
_cell.angle_gamma   90.00
#
_symmetry.space_group_name_H-M   'P 1'
#
loop_
_entity.id
_entity.type
_entity.pdbx_description
1 polymer ?
#
loop_
_entity_poly.entity_id
_entity_poly.type
_entity_poly.pdbx_seq_one_letter_code
_entity_poly.pdbx_strand_id
1 'polypeptide(L)'
;KVHIMDEDSFEHFTLEWLYGCKKDKYSSIMRIGGAGDKGRDVIAYRKDGGVDYFQCKHYNSALAPSNYYLELGKLCYYTYTKDIPLPKSYYIVASNDIGPTLQDLLDNSAQLLSSLLDNWDTYCRFKITKSKEINLDADLLGYIRSFDFSIIKTYPIAQIIDEHLNTVYGSIRFGTRTPTLPAPLSPSAEIDPEEMEYVSALLAAYSEELGMIIDTPKALEAYERF
;
A
#
# COMPACT_ATOMS: atom_id res chain seq x y z
N LYS A 1 12.66 0.95 8.93
CA LYS A 1 12.81 1.41 7.53
C LYS A 1 11.65 2.31 7.08
N VAL A 2 10.38 2.02 7.45
CA VAL A 2 9.23 2.87 7.07
C VAL A 2 9.35 4.29 7.62
N HIS A 3 9.80 4.46 8.87
CA HIS A 3 9.96 5.78 9.51
C HIS A 3 11.06 6.67 8.90
N ILE A 4 11.96 6.13 8.08
CA ILE A 4 13.01 6.88 7.40
C ILE A 4 12.72 7.14 5.91
N MET A 5 11.55 6.78 5.45
CA MET A 5 11.08 7.12 4.10
C MET A 5 10.78 8.63 4.05
N ASP A 6 10.81 9.20 2.86
CA ASP A 6 10.16 10.48 2.59
C ASP A 6 8.66 10.27 2.28
N GLU A 7 7.92 11.35 2.14
CA GLU A 7 6.48 11.29 1.86
C GLU A 7 6.18 10.54 0.57
N ASP A 8 6.93 10.79 -0.50
CA ASP A 8 6.77 10.15 -1.81
C ASP A 8 7.02 8.63 -1.73
N SER A 9 8.10 8.23 -1.05
CA SER A 9 8.41 6.81 -0.81
C SER A 9 7.35 6.11 0.03
N PHE A 10 6.73 6.80 0.98
CA PHE A 10 5.65 6.25 1.80
C PHE A 10 4.36 6.06 1.01
N GLU A 11 4.02 6.97 0.09
CA GLU A 11 2.91 6.79 -0.83
C GLU A 11 3.15 5.61 -1.79
N HIS A 12 4.38 5.45 -2.31
CA HIS A 12 4.75 4.29 -3.11
C HIS A 12 4.69 2.98 -2.32
N PHE A 13 5.14 2.97 -1.07
CA PHE A 13 5.01 1.82 -0.18
C PHE A 13 3.54 1.42 0.03
N THR A 14 2.66 2.40 0.22
CA THR A 14 1.22 2.17 0.33
C THR A 14 0.63 1.59 -0.96
N LEU A 15 1.05 2.10 -2.11
CA LEU A 15 0.65 1.57 -3.42
C LEU A 15 1.08 0.11 -3.60
N GLU A 16 2.33 -0.23 -3.28
CA GLU A 16 2.86 -1.59 -3.35
C GLU A 16 2.08 -2.56 -2.44
N TRP A 17 1.78 -2.13 -1.21
CA TRP A 17 0.95 -2.91 -0.29
C TRP A 17 -0.42 -3.20 -0.88
N LEU A 18 -1.10 -2.19 -1.42
CA LEU A 18 -2.41 -2.35 -2.04
C LEU A 18 -2.36 -3.33 -3.23
N TYR A 19 -1.38 -3.21 -4.11
CA TYR A 19 -1.18 -4.14 -5.22
C TYR A 19 -0.85 -5.55 -4.76
N GLY A 20 -0.01 -5.69 -3.76
CA GLY A 20 0.42 -7.00 -3.25
C GLY A 20 -0.68 -7.76 -2.49
N CYS A 21 -1.50 -7.02 -1.72
CA CYS A 21 -2.40 -7.63 -0.73
C CYS A 21 -3.88 -7.42 -0.99
N LYS A 22 -4.27 -6.39 -1.77
CA LYS A 22 -5.68 -5.99 -1.92
C LYS A 22 -6.16 -5.98 -3.38
N LYS A 23 -5.33 -6.39 -4.35
CA LYS A 23 -5.67 -6.39 -5.79
C LYS A 23 -6.95 -7.16 -6.13
N ASP A 24 -7.32 -8.14 -5.31
CA ASP A 24 -8.54 -8.92 -5.55
C ASP A 24 -9.82 -8.12 -5.32
N LYS A 25 -9.75 -7.08 -4.46
CA LYS A 25 -10.85 -6.15 -4.18
C LYS A 25 -11.02 -5.09 -5.27
N TYR A 26 -9.93 -4.72 -5.95
CA TYR A 26 -9.90 -3.57 -6.84
C TYR A 26 -9.69 -3.97 -8.29
N SER A 27 -10.35 -3.24 -9.21
CA SER A 27 -10.14 -3.35 -10.66
C SER A 27 -8.95 -2.50 -11.13
N SER A 28 -8.68 -1.41 -10.42
CA SER A 28 -7.53 -0.53 -10.69
C SER A 28 -7.12 0.16 -9.39
N ILE A 29 -5.82 0.35 -9.22
CA ILE A 29 -5.23 1.09 -8.10
C ILE A 29 -4.22 2.05 -8.72
N MET A 30 -4.26 3.33 -8.37
CA MET A 30 -3.33 4.31 -8.92
C MET A 30 -2.92 5.33 -7.85
N ARG A 31 -1.66 5.69 -7.85
CA ARG A 31 -1.15 6.84 -7.10
C ARG A 31 -1.43 8.11 -7.92
N ILE A 32 -1.89 9.16 -7.26
CA ILE A 32 -2.04 10.48 -7.80
C ILE A 32 -1.22 11.42 -6.94
N GLY A 33 0.05 11.54 -7.21
CA GLY A 33 0.90 12.48 -6.48
C GLY A 33 0.84 13.88 -7.05
N GLY A 34 1.10 14.87 -6.21
CA GLY A 34 1.32 16.26 -6.62
C GLY A 34 0.22 17.24 -6.22
N ALA A 35 0.47 18.52 -6.51
CA ALA A 35 -0.48 19.60 -6.20
C ALA A 35 -1.80 19.38 -6.94
N GLY A 36 -2.90 19.25 -6.20
CA GLY A 36 -4.23 19.05 -6.79
C GLY A 36 -4.82 17.65 -6.58
N ASP A 37 -4.19 16.81 -5.76
CA ASP A 37 -4.67 15.48 -5.34
C ASP A 37 -6.04 15.52 -4.64
N LYS A 38 -6.44 16.70 -4.15
CA LYS A 38 -7.71 16.94 -3.43
C LYS A 38 -7.85 16.07 -2.16
N GLY A 39 -6.70 15.77 -1.51
CA GLY A 39 -6.65 14.92 -0.31
C GLY A 39 -6.72 13.43 -0.60
N ARG A 40 -6.14 12.98 -1.72
CA ARG A 40 -6.10 11.57 -2.12
C ARG A 40 -4.73 11.24 -2.68
N ASP A 41 -3.97 10.40 -2.03
CA ASP A 41 -2.65 10.01 -2.53
C ASP A 41 -2.75 8.74 -3.38
N VAL A 42 -3.63 7.80 -2.99
CA VAL A 42 -3.94 6.62 -3.80
C VAL A 42 -5.44 6.48 -3.99
N ILE A 43 -5.85 6.21 -5.23
CA ILE A 43 -7.23 5.91 -5.62
C ILE A 43 -7.31 4.43 -5.97
N ALA A 44 -8.29 3.72 -5.41
CA ALA A 44 -8.55 2.33 -5.70
C ALA A 44 -10.00 2.13 -6.16
N TYR A 45 -10.18 1.80 -7.43
CA TYR A 45 -11.49 1.51 -8.02
C TYR A 45 -11.91 0.09 -7.67
N ARG A 46 -13.07 -0.06 -7.07
CA ARG A 46 -13.57 -1.35 -6.58
C ARG A 46 -14.18 -2.17 -7.71
N LYS A 47 -14.00 -3.49 -7.67
CA LYS A 47 -14.65 -4.43 -8.61
C LYS A 47 -16.16 -4.47 -8.46
N ASP A 48 -16.70 -4.23 -7.25
CA ASP A 48 -18.13 -4.16 -6.94
C ASP A 48 -18.73 -2.75 -7.15
N GLY A 49 -17.98 -1.87 -7.78
CA GLY A 49 -18.36 -0.48 -8.07
C GLY A 49 -18.00 0.50 -6.97
N GLY A 50 -17.78 1.75 -7.39
CA GLY A 50 -17.33 2.83 -6.53
C GLY A 50 -15.82 2.89 -6.36
N VAL A 51 -15.38 3.68 -5.40
CA VAL A 51 -13.97 4.00 -5.20
C VAL A 51 -13.64 4.05 -3.71
N ASP A 52 -12.44 3.64 -3.35
CA ASP A 52 -11.82 3.87 -2.05
C ASP A 52 -10.65 4.85 -2.23
N TYR A 53 -10.45 5.75 -1.28
CA TYR A 53 -9.32 6.67 -1.25
C TYR A 53 -8.40 6.35 -0.08
N PHE A 54 -7.10 6.54 -0.31
CA PHE A 54 -6.07 6.40 0.72
C PHE A 54 -5.29 7.71 0.78
N GLN A 55 -5.26 8.29 1.97
CA GLN A 55 -4.50 9.48 2.30
C GLN A 55 -3.31 9.06 3.16
N CYS A 56 -2.12 9.27 2.66
CA CYS A 56 -0.87 8.94 3.32
C CYS A 56 -0.39 10.12 4.17
N LYS A 57 0.06 9.86 5.38
CA LYS A 57 0.66 10.86 6.26
C LYS A 57 1.95 10.31 6.85
N HIS A 58 3.06 10.94 6.49
CA HIS A 58 4.37 10.59 7.01
C HIS A 58 4.84 11.64 8.01
N TYR A 59 4.67 11.37 9.30
CA TYR A 59 5.09 12.23 10.39
C TYR A 59 5.98 11.46 11.38
N ASN A 60 6.80 12.19 12.14
CA ASN A 60 7.67 11.62 13.18
C ASN A 60 6.93 11.26 14.48
N SER A 61 5.63 11.56 14.56
CA SER A 61 4.76 11.27 15.70
C SER A 61 3.41 10.77 15.23
N ALA A 62 2.64 10.17 16.14
CA ALA A 62 1.27 9.75 15.87
C ALA A 62 0.40 10.93 15.39
N LEU A 63 -0.47 10.69 14.43
CA LEU A 63 -1.29 11.70 13.78
C LEU A 63 -2.31 12.28 14.77
N ALA A 64 -2.25 13.59 14.98
CA ALA A 64 -3.18 14.32 15.82
C ALA A 64 -4.35 14.90 14.99
N PRO A 65 -5.50 15.26 15.61
CA PRO A 65 -6.62 15.87 14.90
C PRO A 65 -6.24 17.13 14.11
N SER A 66 -5.39 17.98 14.66
CA SER A 66 -4.89 19.21 14.01
C SER A 66 -4.16 18.96 12.68
N ASN A 67 -3.53 17.80 12.55
CA ASN A 67 -2.85 17.40 11.33
C ASN A 67 -3.83 16.85 10.26
N TYR A 68 -5.07 16.58 10.64
CA TYR A 68 -6.02 15.90 9.78
C TYR A 68 -7.27 16.68 9.40
N TYR A 69 -7.63 17.76 10.13
CA TYR A 69 -8.81 18.57 9.79
C TYR A 69 -8.82 19.08 8.35
N LEU A 70 -7.66 19.45 7.81
CA LEU A 70 -7.56 19.90 6.42
C LEU A 70 -8.00 18.81 5.45
N GLU A 71 -7.59 17.57 5.66
CA GLU A 71 -7.93 16.46 4.77
C GLU A 71 -9.42 16.10 4.88
N LEU A 72 -9.98 16.14 6.09
CA LEU A 72 -11.43 16.01 6.30
C LEU A 72 -12.20 17.13 5.60
N GLY A 73 -11.73 18.36 5.71
CA GLY A 73 -12.30 19.50 5.01
C GLY A 73 -12.23 19.37 3.50
N LYS A 74 -11.09 18.92 2.96
CA LYS A 74 -10.94 18.63 1.53
C LYS A 74 -11.93 17.54 1.07
N LEU A 75 -12.01 16.44 1.80
CA LEU A 75 -12.95 15.36 1.49
C LEU A 75 -14.38 15.87 1.41
N CYS A 76 -14.86 16.58 2.43
CA CYS A 76 -16.21 17.14 2.45
C CYS A 76 -16.42 18.15 1.32
N TYR A 77 -15.50 19.07 1.13
CA TYR A 77 -15.63 20.14 0.13
C TYR A 77 -15.63 19.58 -1.29
N TYR A 78 -14.67 18.74 -1.67
CA TYR A 78 -14.56 18.25 -3.03
C TYR A 78 -15.64 17.22 -3.39
N THR A 79 -16.19 16.48 -2.42
CA THR A 79 -17.38 15.64 -2.66
C THR A 79 -18.65 16.48 -2.76
N TYR A 80 -18.78 17.57 -1.99
CA TYR A 80 -19.85 18.55 -2.11
C TYR A 80 -19.88 19.21 -3.50
N THR A 81 -18.73 19.70 -3.99
CA THR A 81 -18.62 20.32 -5.32
C THR A 81 -18.68 19.31 -6.46
N LYS A 82 -18.72 18.00 -6.16
CA LYS A 82 -18.65 16.90 -7.12
C LYS A 82 -17.36 16.88 -7.96
N ASP A 83 -16.31 17.53 -7.48
CA ASP A 83 -14.98 17.47 -8.09
C ASP A 83 -14.34 16.08 -7.96
N ILE A 84 -14.77 15.32 -6.94
CA ILE A 84 -14.43 13.91 -6.75
C ILE A 84 -15.70 13.12 -6.40
N PRO A 85 -15.80 11.86 -6.81
CA PRO A 85 -16.86 10.97 -6.31
C PRO A 85 -16.79 10.76 -4.79
N LEU A 86 -17.94 10.57 -4.15
CA LEU A 86 -18.00 10.15 -2.75
C LEU A 86 -17.44 8.72 -2.65
N PRO A 87 -16.39 8.48 -1.85
CA PRO A 87 -15.80 7.15 -1.73
C PRO A 87 -16.66 6.20 -0.88
N LYS A 88 -16.52 4.91 -1.12
CA LYS A 88 -17.07 3.86 -0.23
C LYS A 88 -16.32 3.80 1.09
N SER A 89 -15.02 4.04 1.05
CA SER A 89 -14.18 4.18 2.25
C SER A 89 -13.06 5.18 1.96
N TYR A 90 -12.71 5.93 3.00
CA TYR A 90 -11.59 6.86 3.00
C TYR A 90 -10.60 6.42 4.08
N TYR A 91 -9.43 5.97 3.66
CA TYR A 91 -8.44 5.37 4.56
C TYR A 91 -7.34 6.36 4.92
N ILE A 92 -7.09 6.49 6.22
CA ILE A 92 -5.92 7.16 6.76
C ILE A 92 -4.80 6.14 6.86
N VAL A 93 -3.70 6.38 6.19
CA VAL A 93 -2.47 5.58 6.29
C VAL A 93 -1.38 6.47 6.87
N ALA A 94 -1.04 6.26 8.13
CA ALA A 94 -0.06 7.08 8.84
C ALA A 94 1.17 6.26 9.24
N SER A 95 2.38 6.80 9.02
CA SER A 95 3.65 6.10 9.28
C SER A 95 3.90 5.81 10.77
N ASN A 96 3.26 6.55 11.67
CA ASN A 96 3.31 6.38 13.12
C ASN A 96 1.91 6.20 13.73
N ASP A 97 0.99 5.61 12.97
CA ASP A 97 -0.41 5.43 13.35
C ASP A 97 -1.13 6.75 13.69
N ILE A 98 -2.34 6.67 14.22
CA ILE A 98 -3.10 7.81 14.71
C ILE A 98 -3.00 7.88 16.23
N GLY A 99 -3.02 9.10 16.78
CA GLY A 99 -3.02 9.31 18.22
C GLY A 99 -4.41 9.02 18.84
N PRO A 100 -4.46 8.76 20.16
CA PRO A 100 -5.69 8.37 20.84
C PRO A 100 -6.81 9.41 20.67
N THR A 101 -6.50 10.70 20.74
CA THR A 101 -7.51 11.76 20.55
C THR A 101 -8.15 11.74 19.15
N LEU A 102 -7.38 11.42 18.10
CA LEU A 102 -7.94 11.27 16.76
C LEU A 102 -8.75 9.98 16.65
N GLN A 103 -8.30 8.89 17.28
CA GLN A 103 -9.07 7.64 17.34
C GLN A 103 -10.43 7.85 18.02
N ASP A 104 -10.47 8.50 19.19
CA ASP A 104 -11.72 8.80 19.91
C ASP A 104 -12.70 9.61 19.04
N LEU A 105 -12.18 10.57 18.25
CA LEU A 105 -13.01 11.34 17.31
C LEU A 105 -13.54 10.46 16.16
N LEU A 106 -12.72 9.57 15.59
CA LEU A 106 -13.14 8.66 14.53
C LEU A 106 -14.20 7.65 15.01
N ASP A 107 -14.10 7.21 16.24
CA ASP A 107 -15.07 6.31 16.86
C ASP A 107 -16.39 7.02 17.20
N ASN A 108 -16.41 8.36 17.21
CA ASN A 108 -17.60 9.16 17.48
C ASN A 108 -17.82 10.22 16.39
N SER A 109 -18.55 9.83 15.34
CA SER A 109 -18.82 10.71 14.19
C SER A 109 -19.47 12.06 14.56
N ALA A 110 -20.28 12.12 15.61
CA ALA A 110 -20.88 13.38 16.06
C ALA A 110 -19.85 14.33 16.67
N GLN A 111 -18.92 13.81 17.46
CA GLN A 111 -17.81 14.60 18.00
C GLN A 111 -16.82 15.00 16.90
N LEU A 112 -16.54 14.13 15.95
CA LEU A 112 -15.69 14.45 14.81
C LEU A 112 -16.28 15.59 13.99
N LEU A 113 -17.59 15.54 13.69
CA LEU A 113 -18.31 16.61 13.00
C LEU A 113 -18.19 17.93 13.76
N SER A 114 -18.53 17.95 15.05
CA SER A 114 -18.44 19.17 15.89
C SER A 114 -17.02 19.71 15.87
N SER A 115 -16.04 18.86 16.12
CA SER A 115 -14.63 19.23 16.15
C SER A 115 -14.13 19.80 14.81
N LEU A 116 -14.56 19.22 13.68
CA LEU A 116 -14.24 19.74 12.34
C LEU A 116 -14.82 21.14 12.14
N LEU A 117 -16.10 21.35 12.50
CA LEU A 117 -16.77 22.64 12.33
C LEU A 117 -16.13 23.72 13.21
N ASP A 118 -15.83 23.41 14.48
CA ASP A 118 -15.18 24.33 15.42
C ASP A 118 -13.77 24.76 14.96
N ASN A 119 -13.11 23.91 14.21
CA ASN A 119 -11.75 24.12 13.70
C ASN A 119 -11.69 24.54 12.23
N TRP A 120 -12.85 24.74 11.56
CA TRP A 120 -12.91 25.02 10.13
C TRP A 120 -12.11 26.26 9.71
N ASP A 121 -12.30 27.37 10.40
CA ASP A 121 -11.61 28.61 10.07
C ASP A 121 -10.09 28.51 10.22
N THR A 122 -9.62 27.72 11.17
CA THR A 122 -8.18 27.54 11.44
C THR A 122 -7.51 26.64 10.42
N TYR A 123 -8.16 25.54 10.04
CA TYR A 123 -7.51 24.48 9.27
C TYR A 123 -8.04 24.33 7.85
N CYS A 124 -9.26 24.73 7.55
CA CYS A 124 -9.93 24.45 6.28
C CYS A 124 -10.12 25.68 5.41
N ARG A 125 -10.70 26.75 5.95
CA ARG A 125 -11.18 27.92 5.22
C ARG A 125 -10.22 28.45 4.18
N PHE A 126 -8.95 28.65 4.54
CA PHE A 126 -7.92 29.26 3.68
C PHE A 126 -6.93 28.22 3.08
N LYS A 127 -7.12 26.93 3.38
CA LYS A 127 -6.13 25.91 3.06
C LYS A 127 -6.62 24.81 2.10
N ILE A 128 -7.94 24.65 1.97
CA ILE A 128 -8.53 23.66 1.03
C ILE A 128 -8.16 24.02 -0.41
N THR A 129 -8.25 25.28 -0.76
CA THR A 129 -7.81 25.79 -2.08
C THR A 129 -6.87 26.97 -1.89
N LYS A 130 -5.96 27.18 -2.86
CA LYS A 130 -5.07 28.35 -2.88
C LYS A 130 -5.74 29.59 -3.49
N SER A 131 -6.86 29.40 -4.21
CA SER A 131 -7.47 30.44 -5.05
C SER A 131 -8.62 31.20 -4.41
N LYS A 132 -9.25 30.62 -3.39
CA LYS A 132 -10.39 31.23 -2.70
C LYS A 132 -10.57 30.73 -1.29
N GLU A 133 -11.25 31.52 -0.47
CA GLU A 133 -11.71 31.10 0.86
C GLU A 133 -12.91 30.16 0.72
N ILE A 134 -12.95 29.14 1.57
CA ILE A 134 -14.07 28.20 1.65
C ILE A 134 -14.81 28.47 2.96
N ASN A 135 -15.80 29.35 2.90
CA ASN A 135 -16.65 29.66 4.05
C ASN A 135 -17.72 28.56 4.23
N LEU A 136 -18.11 28.32 5.46
CA LEU A 136 -19.26 27.45 5.79
C LEU A 136 -20.56 28.22 5.54
N ASP A 137 -20.96 28.34 4.27
CA ASP A 137 -22.30 28.78 3.92
C ASP A 137 -23.35 27.73 4.29
N ALA A 138 -24.63 28.08 4.15
CA ALA A 138 -25.73 27.20 4.56
C ALA A 138 -25.73 25.86 3.81
N ASP A 139 -25.36 25.85 2.54
CA ASP A 139 -25.40 24.66 1.69
C ASP A 139 -24.25 23.71 2.02
N LEU A 140 -23.01 24.21 2.11
CA LEU A 140 -21.85 23.41 2.51
C LEU A 140 -21.99 22.90 3.94
N LEU A 141 -22.45 23.74 4.86
CA LEU A 141 -22.69 23.32 6.24
C LEU A 141 -23.76 22.24 6.32
N GLY A 142 -24.84 22.38 5.54
CA GLY A 142 -25.88 21.35 5.43
C GLY A 142 -25.33 20.04 4.90
N TYR A 143 -24.49 20.09 3.88
CA TYR A 143 -23.81 18.90 3.34
C TYR A 143 -22.91 18.23 4.37
N ILE A 144 -22.02 19.00 5.05
CA ILE A 144 -21.11 18.44 6.05
C ILE A 144 -21.87 17.80 7.22
N ARG A 145 -22.99 18.39 7.64
CA ARG A 145 -23.84 17.83 8.70
C ARG A 145 -24.52 16.51 8.29
N SER A 146 -24.75 16.31 7.00
CA SER A 146 -25.32 15.07 6.46
C SER A 146 -24.27 14.06 6.03
N PHE A 147 -22.98 14.43 6.11
CA PHE A 147 -21.89 13.56 5.67
C PHE A 147 -21.71 12.35 6.59
N ASP A 148 -21.62 11.17 6.00
CA ASP A 148 -21.36 9.94 6.75
C ASP A 148 -19.87 9.79 7.05
N PHE A 149 -19.45 10.24 8.23
CA PHE A 149 -18.05 10.12 8.67
C PHE A 149 -17.63 8.68 8.99
N SER A 150 -18.55 7.71 9.04
CA SER A 150 -18.21 6.29 9.27
C SER A 150 -17.43 5.65 8.13
N ILE A 151 -17.41 6.30 6.96
CA ILE A 151 -16.57 5.87 5.82
C ILE A 151 -15.07 6.07 6.07
N ILE A 152 -14.70 6.91 7.05
CA ILE A 152 -13.31 7.18 7.39
C ILE A 152 -12.77 6.04 8.25
N LYS A 153 -11.68 5.45 7.82
CA LYS A 153 -11.06 4.27 8.43
C LYS A 153 -9.57 4.43 8.54
N THR A 154 -8.96 3.64 9.37
CA THR A 154 -7.51 3.58 9.52
C THR A 154 -6.98 2.19 9.20
N TYR A 155 -5.72 2.13 8.81
CA TYR A 155 -4.96 0.88 8.77
C TYR A 155 -3.75 1.01 9.70
N PRO A 156 -3.62 0.16 10.72
CA PRO A 156 -2.44 0.14 11.58
C PRO A 156 -1.18 -0.11 10.76
N ILE A 157 -0.14 0.71 10.97
CA ILE A 157 1.10 0.61 10.18
C ILE A 157 1.78 -0.76 10.37
N ALA A 158 1.68 -1.35 11.54
CA ALA A 158 2.21 -2.69 11.82
C ALA A 158 1.55 -3.76 10.94
N GLN A 159 0.23 -3.67 10.73
CA GLN A 159 -0.50 -4.58 9.84
C GLN A 159 -0.07 -4.38 8.39
N ILE A 160 0.05 -3.13 7.93
CA ILE A 160 0.50 -2.82 6.56
C ILE A 160 1.90 -3.39 6.33
N ILE A 161 2.82 -3.21 7.28
CA ILE A 161 4.19 -3.74 7.19
C ILE A 161 4.18 -5.26 7.11
N ASP A 162 3.44 -5.94 7.99
CA ASP A 162 3.36 -7.40 8.00
C ASP A 162 2.79 -7.95 6.69
N GLU A 163 1.67 -7.41 6.24
CA GLU A 163 1.08 -7.78 4.96
C GLU A 163 2.03 -7.51 3.78
N HIS A 164 2.68 -6.33 3.73
CA HIS A 164 3.60 -5.95 2.65
C HIS A 164 4.83 -6.86 2.60
N LEU A 165 5.42 -7.24 3.75
CA LEU A 165 6.58 -8.14 3.84
C LEU A 165 6.30 -9.52 3.24
N ASN A 166 5.04 -9.93 3.18
CA ASN A 166 4.61 -11.19 2.58
C ASN A 166 4.39 -11.11 1.06
N THR A 167 4.69 -9.96 0.44
CA THR A 167 4.57 -9.74 -1.01
C THR A 167 5.94 -9.75 -1.70
N VAL A 168 5.93 -9.85 -3.03
CA VAL A 168 7.13 -9.66 -3.86
C VAL A 168 7.74 -8.27 -3.65
N TYR A 169 6.90 -7.25 -3.48
CA TYR A 169 7.34 -5.87 -3.22
C TYR A 169 8.12 -5.75 -1.90
N GLY A 170 7.67 -6.48 -0.86
CA GLY A 170 8.36 -6.52 0.43
C GLY A 170 9.78 -7.09 0.30
N SER A 171 9.94 -8.15 -0.48
CA SER A 171 11.25 -8.74 -0.77
C SER A 171 12.18 -7.77 -1.49
N ILE A 172 11.69 -7.07 -2.50
CA ILE A 172 12.45 -6.08 -3.28
C ILE A 172 12.84 -4.88 -2.41
N ARG A 173 11.88 -4.30 -1.69
CA ARG A 173 12.09 -3.07 -0.90
C ARG A 173 12.95 -3.28 0.34
N PHE A 174 12.78 -4.39 1.02
CA PHE A 174 13.42 -4.63 2.33
C PHE A 174 14.52 -5.70 2.31
N GLY A 175 14.64 -6.46 1.23
CA GLY A 175 15.63 -7.54 1.11
C GLY A 175 15.42 -8.68 2.11
N THR A 176 14.19 -8.88 2.59
CA THR A 176 13.88 -9.75 3.73
C THR A 176 13.59 -11.20 3.37
N ARG A 177 13.36 -11.47 2.10
CA ARG A 177 13.20 -12.85 1.59
C ARG A 177 13.91 -12.94 0.25
N THR A 178 14.86 -13.83 0.14
CA THR A 178 15.16 -14.41 -1.16
C THR A 178 13.87 -15.07 -1.62
N PRO A 179 13.32 -14.75 -2.81
CA PRO A 179 12.20 -15.51 -3.32
C PRO A 179 12.56 -16.98 -3.19
N THR A 180 11.70 -17.77 -2.55
CA THR A 180 11.86 -19.22 -2.60
C THR A 180 11.79 -19.54 -4.09
N LEU A 181 12.94 -19.82 -4.69
CA LEU A 181 12.97 -20.29 -6.05
C LEU A 181 12.01 -21.49 -6.11
N PRO A 182 11.15 -21.59 -7.11
CA PRO A 182 10.38 -22.80 -7.30
C PRO A 182 11.35 -23.97 -7.19
N ALA A 183 10.93 -25.04 -6.52
CA ALA A 183 11.75 -26.23 -6.44
C ALA A 183 12.28 -26.55 -7.85
N PRO A 184 13.56 -26.81 -8.01
CA PRO A 184 14.11 -27.19 -9.30
C PRO A 184 13.19 -28.25 -9.91
N LEU A 185 12.82 -28.08 -11.16
CA LEU A 185 12.10 -29.12 -11.87
C LEU A 185 12.92 -30.39 -11.70
N SER A 186 12.29 -31.48 -11.32
CA SER A 186 12.98 -32.79 -11.32
C SER A 186 13.64 -32.98 -12.69
N PRO A 187 14.91 -33.33 -12.73
CA PRO A 187 15.59 -33.58 -14.01
C PRO A 187 14.75 -34.53 -14.84
N SER A 188 14.66 -34.29 -16.13
CA SER A 188 14.04 -35.25 -17.04
C SER A 188 14.70 -36.60 -16.84
N ALA A 189 13.92 -37.67 -16.81
CA ALA A 189 14.45 -39.02 -16.74
C ALA A 189 15.22 -39.40 -18.03
N GLU A 190 14.97 -38.68 -19.11
CA GLU A 190 15.63 -38.83 -20.41
C GLU A 190 16.35 -37.51 -20.74
N ILE A 191 17.60 -37.62 -21.14
CA ILE A 191 18.42 -36.51 -21.61
C ILE A 191 18.03 -36.24 -23.07
N ASP A 192 17.69 -34.98 -23.36
CA ASP A 192 17.42 -34.58 -24.74
C ASP A 192 18.69 -34.78 -25.57
N PRO A 193 18.57 -35.35 -26.81
CA PRO A 193 19.70 -35.49 -27.70
C PRO A 193 20.53 -34.24 -27.94
N GLU A 194 19.89 -33.05 -27.89
CA GLU A 194 20.57 -31.75 -28.01
C GLU A 194 21.40 -31.39 -26.77
N GLU A 195 21.09 -31.95 -25.62
CA GLU A 195 21.79 -31.73 -24.36
C GLU A 195 22.89 -32.77 -24.10
N MET A 196 22.91 -33.84 -24.84
CA MET A 196 23.77 -35.01 -24.61
C MET A 196 25.27 -34.65 -24.58
N GLU A 197 25.72 -33.74 -25.44
CA GLU A 197 27.12 -33.32 -25.49
C GLU A 197 27.51 -32.59 -24.21
N TYR A 198 26.65 -31.65 -23.76
CA TYR A 198 26.86 -30.90 -22.53
C TYR A 198 26.83 -31.78 -21.27
N VAL A 199 25.83 -32.66 -21.18
CA VAL A 199 25.70 -33.59 -20.05
C VAL A 199 26.86 -34.57 -19.97
N SER A 200 27.33 -35.08 -21.12
CA SER A 200 28.51 -35.99 -21.17
C SER A 200 29.76 -35.27 -20.71
N ALA A 201 30.00 -34.02 -21.11
CA ALA A 201 31.13 -33.21 -20.64
C ALA A 201 31.07 -32.96 -19.14
N LEU A 202 29.87 -32.68 -18.60
CA LEU A 202 29.65 -32.46 -17.18
C LEU A 202 29.92 -33.74 -16.35
N LEU A 203 29.42 -34.91 -16.79
CA LEU A 203 29.66 -36.20 -16.14
C LEU A 203 31.15 -36.58 -16.17
N ALA A 204 31.86 -36.27 -17.26
CA ALA A 204 33.29 -36.46 -17.34
C ALA A 204 34.06 -35.62 -16.31
N ALA A 205 33.68 -34.34 -16.14
CA ALA A 205 34.28 -33.48 -15.16
C ALA A 205 34.05 -33.98 -13.70
N TYR A 206 32.83 -34.44 -13.38
CA TYR A 206 32.54 -35.06 -12.10
C TYR A 206 33.29 -36.38 -11.89
N SER A 207 33.45 -37.17 -12.94
CA SER A 207 34.23 -38.43 -12.90
C SER A 207 35.69 -38.14 -12.53
N GLU A 208 36.28 -37.09 -13.08
CA GLU A 208 37.63 -36.64 -12.76
C GLU A 208 37.76 -36.15 -11.31
N GLU A 209 36.82 -35.30 -10.89
CA GLU A 209 36.79 -34.73 -9.53
C GLU A 209 36.63 -35.82 -8.45
N LEU A 210 35.79 -36.81 -8.70
CA LEU A 210 35.48 -37.88 -7.74
C LEU A 210 36.40 -39.09 -7.86
N GLY A 211 37.26 -39.12 -8.90
CA GLY A 211 38.19 -40.24 -9.17
C GLY A 211 37.49 -41.56 -9.48
N MET A 212 36.28 -41.50 -10.09
CA MET A 212 35.48 -42.66 -10.44
C MET A 212 34.64 -42.39 -11.71
N ILE A 213 34.21 -43.44 -12.37
CA ILE A 213 33.41 -43.31 -13.59
C ILE A 213 31.95 -42.98 -13.22
N ILE A 214 31.46 -41.82 -13.66
CA ILE A 214 30.07 -41.38 -13.57
C ILE A 214 29.52 -41.24 -14.99
N ASP A 215 28.64 -42.14 -15.36
CA ASP A 215 28.09 -42.26 -16.71
C ASP A 215 26.62 -41.81 -16.85
N THR A 216 25.98 -41.56 -15.70
CA THR A 216 24.58 -41.09 -15.67
C THR A 216 24.39 -40.01 -14.62
N PRO A 217 23.47 -39.03 -14.81
CA PRO A 217 23.13 -38.04 -13.79
C PRO A 217 22.64 -38.68 -12.49
N LYS A 218 21.96 -39.82 -12.57
CA LYS A 218 21.43 -40.52 -11.40
C LYS A 218 22.54 -41.06 -10.48
N ALA A 219 23.73 -41.34 -11.03
CA ALA A 219 24.86 -41.74 -10.21
C ALA A 219 25.36 -40.65 -9.27
N LEU A 220 25.04 -39.35 -9.53
CA LEU A 220 25.36 -38.22 -8.70
C LEU A 220 24.45 -38.08 -7.50
N GLU A 221 23.26 -38.65 -7.49
CA GLU A 221 22.32 -38.60 -6.36
C GLU A 221 22.89 -39.22 -5.06
N ALA A 222 23.89 -40.06 -5.17
CA ALA A 222 24.58 -40.70 -4.03
C ALA A 222 25.53 -39.73 -3.27
N TYR A 223 25.75 -38.52 -3.80
CA TYR A 223 26.68 -37.55 -3.25
C TYR A 223 25.96 -36.30 -2.75
N GLU A 224 26.08 -35.98 -1.45
CA GLU A 224 25.42 -34.85 -0.79
C GLU A 224 25.82 -33.44 -1.33
N ARG A 225 26.79 -33.37 -2.23
CA ARG A 225 27.28 -32.10 -2.80
C ARG A 225 26.63 -31.69 -4.11
N PHE A 226 25.77 -32.53 -4.68
CA PHE A 226 25.23 -32.33 -6.05
C PHE A 226 23.72 -32.53 -6.11
#